data_f1e7322c07b3fbda3b377733357b8f80
#
_entry.id   f1e7322c07b3fbda3b377733357b8f80
#
_cell.length_a   1.000
_cell.length_b   1.000
_cell.length_c   1.000
_cell.angle_alpha   90.00
_cell.angle_beta   90.00
_cell.angle_gamma   90.00
#
_symmetry.space_group_name_H-M   'P 1'
#
loop_
_entity.id
_entity.type
_entity.pdbx_description
1 polymer ?
#
loop_
_entity_poly.entity_id
_entity_poly.type
_entity_poly.pdbx_seq_one_letter_code
_entity_poly.pdbx_strand_id
1 'polypeptide(L)'
;MTIETKELVISEELKRKVEMICRFAYVDYEFINGNIKSIKNTNIAYVKPHILKVKDNDYLIFEEYDEVFINGYEKKIKFKDLEEYIKAH
;
A
#
# COMPACT_ATOMS: atom_id res chain seq x y z
N MET A 1 19.16 -15.50 17.40
CA MET A 1 18.32 -14.40 16.86
C MET A 1 17.21 -15.01 16.05
N THR A 2 15.99 -14.62 16.32
CA THR A 2 14.80 -15.17 15.65
C THR A 2 14.11 -14.06 14.85
N ILE A 3 13.73 -14.38 13.61
CA ILE A 3 12.99 -13.46 12.76
C ILE A 3 11.53 -13.83 12.81
N GLU A 4 10.68 -12.90 13.19
CA GLU A 4 9.24 -13.06 13.16
C GLU A 4 8.65 -12.33 11.96
N THR A 5 7.68 -12.95 11.30
CA THR A 5 6.98 -12.34 10.17
C THR A 5 5.48 -12.33 10.48
N LYS A 6 4.88 -11.16 10.35
CA LYS A 6 3.43 -10.99 10.52
C LYS A 6 2.88 -10.29 9.29
N GLU A 7 1.71 -10.71 8.83
CA GLU A 7 1.00 -9.96 7.79
C GLU A 7 0.42 -8.69 8.39
N LEU A 8 0.54 -7.60 7.66
CA LEU A 8 -0.16 -6.37 8.01
C LEU A 8 -1.65 -6.60 7.78
N VAL A 9 -2.43 -6.45 8.82
CA VAL A 9 -3.88 -6.52 8.69
C VAL A 9 -4.35 -5.26 8.00
N ILE A 10 -5.01 -5.40 6.85
CA ILE A 10 -5.63 -4.26 6.18
C ILE A 10 -6.74 -3.75 7.09
N SER A 11 -6.70 -2.46 7.46
CA SER A 11 -7.81 -1.87 8.17
C SER A 11 -9.04 -1.86 7.26
N GLU A 12 -10.22 -2.08 7.83
CA GLU A 12 -11.47 -2.00 7.07
C GLU A 12 -11.64 -0.65 6.39
N GLU A 13 -11.14 0.39 7.03
CA GLU A 13 -11.17 1.74 6.48
C GLU A 13 -10.31 1.87 5.24
N LEU A 14 -9.08 1.36 5.26
CA LEU A 14 -8.18 1.39 4.11
C LEU A 14 -8.74 0.59 2.94
N LYS A 15 -9.22 -0.61 3.22
CA LYS A 15 -9.82 -1.47 2.21
C LYS A 15 -11.01 -0.79 1.54
N ARG A 16 -11.87 -0.17 2.32
CA ARG A 16 -13.04 0.55 1.82
C ARG A 16 -12.63 1.74 0.95
N LYS A 17 -11.63 2.51 1.39
CA LYS A 17 -11.12 3.64 0.62
C LYS A 17 -10.57 3.20 -0.72
N VAL A 18 -9.77 2.14 -0.75
CA VAL A 18 -9.20 1.60 -1.99
C VAL A 18 -10.29 1.09 -2.92
N GLU A 19 -11.27 0.35 -2.40
CA GLU A 19 -12.39 -0.13 -3.20
C GLU A 19 -13.19 1.02 -3.81
N MET A 20 -13.46 2.06 -3.04
CA MET A 20 -14.19 3.23 -3.54
C MET A 20 -13.41 3.97 -4.62
N ILE A 21 -12.11 4.17 -4.42
CA ILE A 21 -11.26 4.83 -5.41
C ILE A 21 -11.30 4.09 -6.74
N CYS A 22 -11.13 2.77 -6.71
CA CYS A 22 -11.12 1.97 -7.94
C CYS A 22 -12.50 1.90 -8.59
N ARG A 23 -13.57 1.84 -7.79
CA ARG A 23 -14.93 1.86 -8.30
C ARG A 23 -15.26 3.17 -9.02
N PHE A 24 -14.90 4.31 -8.44
CA PHE A 24 -15.15 5.61 -9.07
C PHE A 24 -14.28 5.85 -10.29
N ALA A 25 -13.10 5.25 -10.33
CA ALA A 25 -12.21 5.32 -11.50
C ALA A 25 -12.57 4.31 -12.59
N TYR A 26 -13.51 3.40 -12.35
CA TYR A 26 -13.92 2.33 -13.28
C TYR A 26 -12.73 1.47 -13.73
N VAL A 27 -11.89 1.06 -12.78
CA VAL A 27 -10.70 0.24 -13.06
C VAL A 27 -10.72 -1.05 -12.27
N ASP A 28 -10.17 -2.09 -12.88
CA ASP A 28 -9.89 -3.34 -12.18
C ASP A 28 -8.60 -3.17 -11.37
N TYR A 29 -8.53 -3.84 -10.23
CA TYR A 29 -7.38 -3.72 -9.35
C TYR A 29 -7.08 -5.04 -8.63
N GLU A 30 -5.85 -5.17 -8.18
CA GLU A 30 -5.41 -6.23 -7.28
C GLU A 30 -4.77 -5.57 -6.05
N PHE A 31 -5.16 -6.01 -4.87
CA PHE A 31 -4.64 -5.49 -3.61
C PHE A 31 -3.89 -6.60 -2.86
N ILE A 32 -2.63 -6.36 -2.58
CA ILE A 32 -1.76 -7.31 -1.89
C ILE A 32 -1.40 -6.76 -0.52
N ASN A 33 -1.61 -7.56 0.52
CA ASN A 33 -1.24 -7.18 1.87
C ASN A 33 0.27 -7.09 2.03
N GLY A 34 0.73 -6.03 2.68
CA GLY A 34 2.08 -5.95 3.15
C GLY A 34 2.32 -6.84 4.37
N ASN A 35 3.54 -6.91 4.84
CA ASN A 35 3.86 -7.62 6.06
C ASN A 35 4.95 -6.91 6.85
N ILE A 36 5.02 -7.26 8.13
CA ILE A 36 6.03 -6.75 9.05
C ILE A 36 6.99 -7.90 9.35
N LYS A 37 8.28 -7.63 9.22
CA LYS A 37 9.33 -8.54 9.68
C LYS A 37 10.09 -7.85 10.79
N SER A 38 10.22 -8.51 11.93
CA SER A 38 10.99 -7.99 13.05
C SER A 38 12.01 -9.01 13.50
N ILE A 39 13.12 -8.50 14.03
CA ILE A 39 14.16 -9.34 14.61
C ILE A 39 13.93 -9.35 16.12
N LYS A 40 13.73 -10.53 16.68
CA LYS A 40 13.49 -10.71 18.11
C LYS A 40 14.69 -10.21 18.91
N ASN A 41 14.42 -9.56 20.04
CA ASN A 41 15.39 -8.96 20.95
C ASN A 41 16.12 -7.73 20.39
N THR A 42 15.59 -7.14 19.31
CA THR A 42 16.04 -5.87 18.79
C THR A 42 14.82 -4.98 18.52
N ASN A 43 15.05 -3.69 18.33
CA ASN A 43 13.99 -2.76 17.95
C ASN A 43 13.94 -2.55 16.44
N ILE A 44 14.50 -3.48 15.67
CA ILE A 44 14.54 -3.39 14.22
C ILE A 44 13.32 -4.09 13.64
N ALA A 45 12.57 -3.36 12.85
CA ALA A 45 11.43 -3.90 12.11
C ALA A 45 11.51 -3.46 10.65
N TYR A 46 11.20 -4.40 9.76
CA TYR A 46 11.09 -4.13 8.33
C TYR A 46 9.61 -4.21 7.95
N VAL A 47 9.09 -3.17 7.33
CA VAL A 47 7.70 -3.10 6.92
C VAL A 47 7.61 -3.12 5.41
N LYS A 48 6.88 -4.10 4.87
CA LYS A 48 6.53 -4.10 3.45
C LYS A 48 5.21 -3.37 3.28
N PRO A 49 5.12 -2.45 2.33
CA PRO A 49 3.87 -1.73 2.10
C PRO A 49 2.78 -2.63 1.54
N HIS A 50 1.55 -2.18 1.66
CA HIS A 50 0.46 -2.75 0.87
C HIS A 50 0.67 -2.34 -0.59
N ILE A 51 0.38 -3.25 -1.51
CA ILE A 51 0.57 -3.01 -2.94
C ILE A 51 -0.78 -3.03 -3.63
N LEU A 52 -1.09 -1.94 -4.31
CA LEU A 52 -2.26 -1.84 -5.17
C LEU A 52 -1.80 -1.84 -6.62
N LYS A 53 -2.27 -2.80 -7.39
CA LYS A 53 -1.98 -2.91 -8.82
C LYS A 53 -3.18 -2.46 -9.62
N VAL A 54 -3.00 -1.41 -10.41
CA VAL A 54 -4.05 -0.86 -11.26
C VAL A 54 -3.43 -0.53 -12.62
N LYS A 55 -4.03 -1.05 -13.70
CA LYS A 55 -3.47 -0.91 -15.04
C LYS A 55 -2.04 -1.44 -15.05
N ASP A 56 -1.08 -0.67 -15.52
CA ASP A 56 0.34 -1.05 -15.57
C ASP A 56 1.17 -0.46 -14.42
N ASN A 57 0.50 0.09 -13.41
CA ASN A 57 1.16 0.76 -12.29
C ASN A 57 1.02 -0.03 -10.99
N ASP A 58 2.09 -0.03 -10.21
CA ASP A 58 2.12 -0.56 -8.86
C ASP A 58 2.16 0.61 -7.88
N TYR A 59 1.22 0.64 -6.94
CA TYR A 59 1.13 1.65 -5.91
C TYR A 59 1.49 1.02 -4.57
N LEU A 60 2.59 1.49 -3.97
CA LEU A 60 3.05 1.02 -2.67
C LEU A 60 2.48 1.95 -1.60
N ILE A 61 1.54 1.45 -0.81
CA ILE A 61 0.80 2.25 0.15
C ILE A 61 1.37 2.07 1.55
N PHE A 62 1.82 3.17 2.13
CA PHE A 62 2.25 3.25 3.52
C PHE A 62 1.20 4.02 4.31
N GLU A 63 0.22 3.30 4.84
CA GLU A 63 -0.94 3.91 5.51
C GLU A 63 -0.52 4.82 6.68
N GLU A 64 0.47 4.40 7.48
CA GLU A 64 0.92 5.14 8.65
C GLU A 64 1.48 6.52 8.32
N TYR A 65 2.06 6.68 7.14
CA TYR A 65 2.71 7.92 6.73
C TYR A 65 1.89 8.72 5.72
N ASP A 66 0.70 8.24 5.36
CA ASP A 66 -0.14 8.86 4.33
C ASP A 66 0.63 9.05 3.00
N GLU A 67 1.47 8.08 2.67
CA GLU A 67 2.32 8.12 1.49
C GLU A 67 2.03 6.97 0.54
N VAL A 68 2.10 7.24 -0.75
CA VAL A 68 2.00 6.24 -1.81
C VAL A 68 3.16 6.44 -2.77
N PHE A 69 3.93 5.38 -2.98
CA PHE A 69 4.99 5.37 -3.99
C PHE A 69 4.51 4.64 -5.22
N ILE A 70 4.87 5.14 -6.38
CA ILE A 70 4.40 4.62 -7.66
C ILE A 70 5.55 3.99 -8.41
N ASN A 71 5.35 2.73 -8.84
CA ASN A 71 6.35 1.95 -9.57
C ASN A 71 7.68 1.88 -8.81
N GLY A 72 7.64 1.33 -7.62
CA GLY A 72 8.77 1.36 -6.71
C GLY A 72 8.86 2.73 -6.03
N TYR A 73 10.00 3.37 -6.08
CA TYR A 73 10.21 4.67 -5.43
C TYR A 73 10.42 5.80 -6.45
N GLU A 74 9.93 5.61 -7.67
CA GLU A 74 10.11 6.63 -8.72
C GLU A 74 9.35 7.91 -8.43
N LYS A 75 8.15 7.80 -7.88
CA LYS A 75 7.31 8.95 -7.58
C LYS A 75 6.58 8.74 -6.27
N LYS A 76 6.47 9.79 -5.46
CA LYS A 76 5.73 9.78 -4.21
C LYS A 76 4.56 10.75 -4.29
N ILE A 77 3.38 10.29 -3.88
CA ILE A 77 2.20 11.13 -3.73
C ILE A 77 1.58 10.89 -2.35
N LYS A 78 0.65 11.72 -1.96
CA LYS A 78 -0.14 11.48 -0.76
C LYS A 78 -1.33 10.58 -1.09
N PHE A 79 -1.80 9.84 -0.10
CA PHE A 79 -2.93 8.93 -0.28
C PHE A 79 -4.18 9.67 -0.80
N LYS A 80 -4.40 10.89 -0.33
CA LYS A 80 -5.54 11.70 -0.77
C LYS A 80 -5.53 12.02 -2.27
N ASP A 81 -4.37 11.97 -2.90
CA ASP A 81 -4.21 12.26 -4.33
C ASP A 81 -4.27 11.01 -5.21
N LEU A 82 -4.39 9.83 -4.58
CA LEU A 82 -4.35 8.56 -5.30
C LEU A 82 -5.47 8.41 -6.32
N GLU A 83 -6.69 8.82 -5.97
CA GLU A 83 -7.83 8.72 -6.88
C GLU A 83 -7.61 9.50 -8.17
N GLU A 84 -7.17 10.74 -8.05
CA GLU A 84 -6.91 11.59 -9.22
C GLU A 84 -5.76 11.03 -10.06
N TYR A 85 -4.73 10.51 -9.41
CA TYR A 85 -3.61 9.91 -10.11
C TYR A 85 -4.04 8.68 -10.92
N ILE A 86 -4.84 7.80 -10.33
CA ILE A 86 -5.37 6.62 -11.02
C ILE A 86 -6.21 7.02 -12.23
N LYS A 87 -7.05 8.03 -12.09
CA LYS A 87 -7.88 8.52 -13.19
C LYS A 87 -7.07 9.13 -14.33
N ALA A 88 -5.94 9.76 -14.01
CA ALA A 88 -5.09 10.43 -15.00
C ALA A 88 -4.12 9.47 -15.70
N HIS A 89 -3.81 8.36 -15.08
CA HIS A 89 -2.82 7.40 -15.55
C HIS A 89 -3.38 5.98 -15.61
#